data_ef22255ff5de74d68c5ce48ca85f51d3
#
_entry.id   ef22255ff5de74d68c5ce48ca85f51d3
#
_cell.length_a   1.000
_cell.length_b   1.000
_cell.length_c   1.000
_cell.angle_alpha   90.00
_cell.angle_beta   90.00
_cell.angle_gamma   90.00
#
_symmetry.space_group_name_H-M   'P 1'
#
loop_
_entity.id
_entity.type
_entity.pdbx_description
1 polymer ?
#
loop_
_entity_poly.entity_id
_entity_poly.type
_entity_poly.pdbx_seq_one_letter_code
_entity_poly.pdbx_strand_id
1 'polypeptide(L)'
;MTHPWIGADENTLPLKELSAPVFPEPALSGADGVDCESCGRQPDQWSLYEDDLWRVRLISGDMSFPGSAMLTTVRHATSIADLTSEEAATYGVMCGRITRALLDRPAGAPGYGDGRVGRVHMHFWGDGGEHFHVWFFPRPLGYLDLRGSYLVEWEELLPPASEADLHDAAADLRDRLTR
;
A
#
# COMPACT_ATOMS: atom_id res chain seq x y z
N MET A 1 -23.77 -1.25 -14.03
CA MET A 1 -22.71 -2.29 -13.85
C MET A 1 -22.65 -2.63 -12.37
N THR A 2 -22.69 -3.90 -12.02
CA THR A 2 -22.55 -4.32 -10.62
C THR A 2 -21.08 -4.26 -10.25
N HIS A 3 -20.75 -3.55 -9.17
CA HIS A 3 -19.40 -3.55 -8.62
C HIS A 3 -19.06 -4.98 -8.12
N PRO A 4 -17.84 -5.51 -8.37
CA PRO A 4 -17.49 -6.89 -8.04
C PRO A 4 -17.61 -7.23 -6.55
N TRP A 5 -17.62 -6.23 -5.68
CA TRP A 5 -17.67 -6.41 -4.22
C TRP A 5 -19.09 -6.32 -3.61
N ILE A 6 -20.13 -6.07 -4.43
CA ILE A 6 -21.50 -6.06 -3.93
C ILE A 6 -21.90 -7.50 -3.55
N GLY A 7 -22.23 -7.69 -2.27
CA GLY A 7 -22.61 -8.98 -1.70
C GLY A 7 -21.52 -9.70 -0.91
N ALA A 8 -20.33 -9.12 -0.75
CA ALA A 8 -19.38 -9.61 0.24
C ALA A 8 -19.96 -9.44 1.66
N ASP A 9 -19.83 -10.46 2.49
CA ASP A 9 -20.44 -10.53 3.82
C ASP A 9 -19.42 -10.23 4.93
N GLU A 10 -19.69 -9.20 5.72
CA GLU A 10 -18.86 -8.82 6.88
C GLU A 10 -18.79 -9.90 7.97
N ASN A 11 -19.74 -10.86 7.98
CA ASN A 11 -19.69 -11.96 8.93
C ASN A 11 -18.59 -12.98 8.64
N THR A 12 -17.88 -12.83 7.52
CA THR A 12 -16.74 -13.66 7.14
C THR A 12 -15.38 -13.04 7.46
N LEU A 13 -15.35 -11.88 8.12
CA LEU A 13 -14.09 -11.28 8.58
C LEU A 13 -13.32 -12.27 9.47
N PRO A 14 -12.06 -12.58 9.13
CA PRO A 14 -11.28 -13.58 9.86
C PRO A 14 -10.83 -13.02 11.20
N LEU A 15 -11.69 -13.17 12.21
CA LEU A 15 -11.28 -12.93 13.59
C LEU A 15 -10.42 -14.13 14.02
N LYS A 16 -9.12 -13.95 14.05
CA LYS A 16 -8.18 -14.96 14.58
C LYS A 16 -8.27 -14.96 16.10
N GLU A 17 -8.28 -16.16 16.70
CA GLU A 17 -8.08 -16.29 18.14
C GLU A 17 -6.65 -15.78 18.49
N LEU A 18 -6.55 -15.00 19.58
CA LEU A 18 -5.25 -14.56 20.06
C LEU A 18 -4.46 -15.76 20.57
N SER A 19 -3.29 -15.97 20.03
CA SER A 19 -2.31 -16.93 20.53
C SER A 19 -1.69 -16.45 21.83
N ALA A 20 -1.10 -17.37 22.59
CA ALA A 20 -0.29 -17.00 23.74
C ALA A 20 0.92 -16.16 23.28
N PRO A 21 1.32 -15.15 24.08
CA PRO A 21 2.47 -14.32 23.72
C PRO A 21 3.77 -15.15 23.68
N VAL A 22 4.63 -14.83 22.72
CA VAL A 22 5.93 -15.49 22.52
C VAL A 22 7.04 -14.53 22.94
N PHE A 23 7.94 -14.97 23.83
CA PHE A 23 9.08 -14.20 24.29
C PHE A 23 10.37 -15.03 24.26
N PRO A 24 11.49 -14.50 23.72
CA PRO A 24 11.58 -13.24 22.99
C PRO A 24 10.78 -13.31 21.67
N GLU A 25 10.33 -12.18 21.17
CA GLU A 25 9.75 -12.13 19.84
C GLU A 25 10.79 -12.58 18.80
N PRO A 26 10.37 -13.34 17.77
CA PRO A 26 11.29 -13.69 16.69
C PRO A 26 11.72 -12.42 15.92
N ALA A 27 12.98 -12.42 15.47
CA ALA A 27 13.47 -11.34 14.63
C ALA A 27 12.64 -11.24 13.34
N LEU A 28 12.33 -10.02 12.95
CA LEU A 28 11.64 -9.74 11.67
C LEU A 28 12.60 -9.97 10.49
N SER A 29 12.02 -10.23 9.32
CA SER A 29 12.79 -10.33 8.08
C SER A 29 13.49 -9.01 7.77
N GLY A 30 14.78 -9.07 7.42
CA GLY A 30 15.59 -7.90 7.10
C GLY A 30 16.20 -7.20 8.28
N ALA A 31 16.17 -7.80 9.49
CA ALA A 31 16.82 -7.25 10.68
C ALA A 31 18.29 -6.87 10.38
N ASP A 32 18.71 -5.70 10.88
CA ASP A 32 20.05 -5.13 10.65
C ASP A 32 20.44 -4.96 9.16
N GLY A 33 19.45 -4.95 8.25
CA GLY A 33 19.67 -4.85 6.81
C GLY A 33 20.14 -6.14 6.14
N VAL A 34 20.33 -7.22 6.90
CA VAL A 34 20.74 -8.53 6.37
C VAL A 34 19.52 -9.18 5.69
N ASP A 35 19.71 -9.64 4.44
CA ASP A 35 18.64 -10.24 3.62
C ASP A 35 17.37 -9.38 3.54
N CYS A 36 17.51 -8.06 3.62
CA CYS A 36 16.41 -7.13 3.51
C CYS A 36 15.91 -7.07 2.05
N GLU A 37 14.69 -7.55 1.83
CA GLU A 37 14.08 -7.58 0.50
C GLU A 37 13.98 -6.16 -0.11
N SER A 38 13.61 -5.16 0.69
CA SER A 38 13.48 -3.77 0.21
C SER A 38 14.82 -3.17 -0.20
N CYS A 39 15.91 -3.47 0.52
CA CYS A 39 17.26 -3.02 0.15
C CYS A 39 17.77 -3.69 -1.12
N GLY A 40 17.50 -5.00 -1.28
CA GLY A 40 17.96 -5.78 -2.42
C GLY A 40 17.12 -5.63 -3.69
N ARG A 41 15.96 -4.98 -3.57
CA ARG A 41 14.98 -4.90 -4.66
C ARG A 41 15.48 -4.04 -5.81
N GLN A 42 15.43 -4.59 -7.00
CA GLN A 42 15.67 -3.85 -8.24
C GLN A 42 14.36 -3.30 -8.81
N PRO A 43 14.40 -2.20 -9.58
CA PRO A 43 13.23 -1.70 -10.31
C PRO A 43 12.61 -2.78 -11.20
N ASP A 44 11.29 -2.86 -11.18
CA ASP A 44 10.50 -3.80 -11.99
C ASP A 44 9.22 -3.11 -12.53
N GLN A 45 8.33 -3.88 -13.12
CA GLN A 45 7.06 -3.41 -13.67
C GLN A 45 6.13 -2.74 -12.65
N TRP A 46 6.34 -3.00 -11.37
CA TRP A 46 5.55 -2.44 -10.26
C TRP A 46 6.20 -1.21 -9.62
N SER A 47 7.41 -0.85 -10.03
CA SER A 47 8.08 0.37 -9.56
C SER A 47 7.39 1.60 -10.15
N LEU A 48 6.97 2.53 -9.28
CA LEU A 48 6.23 3.72 -9.66
C LEU A 48 7.11 4.98 -9.66
N TYR A 49 8.01 5.08 -8.71
CA TYR A 49 8.90 6.22 -8.53
C TYR A 49 10.12 5.82 -7.69
N GLU A 50 11.27 6.40 -7.98
CA GLU A 50 12.47 6.32 -7.15
C GLU A 50 13.29 7.61 -7.29
N ASP A 51 13.81 8.08 -6.15
CA ASP A 51 14.85 9.11 -6.08
C ASP A 51 15.95 8.66 -5.09
N ASP A 52 16.81 9.56 -4.66
CA ASP A 52 17.93 9.23 -3.77
C ASP A 52 17.48 8.81 -2.36
N LEU A 53 16.27 9.17 -1.94
CA LEU A 53 15.76 8.94 -0.59
C LEU A 53 14.60 7.94 -0.54
N TRP A 54 13.75 7.92 -1.57
CA TRP A 54 12.44 7.28 -1.53
C TRP A 54 12.19 6.37 -2.72
N ARG A 55 11.52 5.26 -2.46
CA ARG A 55 10.94 4.37 -3.46
C ARG A 55 9.44 4.28 -3.27
N VAL A 56 8.70 4.34 -4.37
CA VAL A 56 7.25 4.06 -4.39
C VAL A 56 6.99 2.90 -5.32
N ARG A 57 6.22 1.96 -4.83
CA ARG A 57 5.92 0.74 -5.56
C ARG A 57 4.41 0.46 -5.49
N LEU A 58 3.84 -0.05 -6.58
CA LEU A 58 2.50 -0.65 -6.54
C LEU A 58 2.58 -1.98 -5.79
N ILE A 59 1.59 -2.24 -4.96
CA ILE A 59 1.41 -3.55 -4.35
C ILE A 59 0.73 -4.44 -5.38
N SER A 60 1.37 -5.54 -5.69
CA SER A 60 0.90 -6.56 -6.63
C SER A 60 0.56 -7.86 -5.88
N GLY A 61 -0.01 -8.82 -6.59
CA GLY A 61 -0.46 -10.08 -6.02
C GLY A 61 -1.95 -10.05 -5.71
N ASP A 62 -2.34 -10.56 -4.56
CA ASP A 62 -3.76 -10.75 -4.20
C ASP A 62 -4.48 -9.46 -3.75
N MET A 63 -4.03 -8.30 -4.24
CA MET A 63 -4.60 -6.99 -3.91
C MET A 63 -5.94 -6.75 -4.61
N SER A 64 -6.96 -6.39 -3.85
CA SER A 64 -8.31 -6.11 -4.36
C SER A 64 -8.49 -4.66 -4.81
N PHE A 65 -7.65 -3.73 -4.32
CA PHE A 65 -7.72 -2.30 -4.65
C PHE A 65 -6.58 -1.89 -5.59
N PRO A 66 -6.78 -1.89 -6.92
CA PRO A 66 -5.75 -1.51 -7.88
C PRO A 66 -5.26 -0.10 -7.63
N GLY A 67 -3.95 0.04 -7.41
CA GLY A 67 -3.33 1.31 -7.03
C GLY A 67 -2.90 1.37 -5.58
N SER A 68 -3.17 0.33 -4.78
CA SER A 68 -2.52 0.20 -3.48
C SER A 68 -1.02 0.29 -3.65
N ALA A 69 -0.37 1.15 -2.87
CA ALA A 69 1.04 1.48 -3.06
C ALA A 69 1.79 1.48 -1.72
N MET A 70 3.08 1.31 -1.81
CA MET A 70 3.99 1.34 -0.66
C MET A 70 5.12 2.35 -0.90
N LEU A 71 5.35 3.19 0.09
CA LEU A 71 6.51 4.09 0.17
C LEU A 71 7.55 3.45 1.08
N THR A 72 8.80 3.39 0.63
CA THR A 72 9.94 2.93 1.43
C THR A 72 11.10 3.90 1.30
N THR A 73 11.99 3.91 2.29
CA THR A 73 13.30 4.56 2.14
C THR A 73 14.19 3.76 1.18
N VAL A 74 15.13 4.44 0.51
CA VAL A 74 16.20 3.77 -0.26
C VAL A 74 17.22 3.16 0.70
N ARG A 75 17.62 3.93 1.70
CA ARG A 75 18.49 3.48 2.80
C ARG A 75 17.72 2.55 3.73
N HIS A 76 18.41 1.57 4.28
CA HIS A 76 17.82 0.77 5.35
C HIS A 76 17.54 1.64 6.59
N ALA A 77 16.28 1.74 6.94
CA ALA A 77 15.75 2.30 8.19
C ALA A 77 14.63 1.36 8.64
N THR A 78 14.39 1.21 9.93
CA THR A 78 13.37 0.27 10.43
C THR A 78 12.12 0.99 10.90
N SER A 79 12.23 2.23 11.31
CA SER A 79 11.13 3.01 11.85
C SER A 79 11.20 4.49 11.44
N ILE A 80 10.15 5.23 11.73
CA ILE A 80 10.13 6.69 11.55
C ILE A 80 11.19 7.40 12.43
N ALA A 81 11.60 6.77 13.54
CA ALA A 81 12.60 7.32 14.43
C ALA A 81 14.03 7.23 13.85
N ASP A 82 14.25 6.38 12.85
CA ASP A 82 15.54 6.18 12.19
C ASP A 82 15.73 7.07 10.95
N LEU A 83 14.69 7.82 10.56
CA LEU A 83 14.80 8.72 9.43
C LEU A 83 15.84 9.82 9.68
N THR A 84 16.66 10.09 8.68
CA THR A 84 17.53 11.26 8.68
C THR A 84 16.68 12.55 8.67
N SER A 85 17.29 13.68 9.00
CA SER A 85 16.58 14.96 8.95
C SER A 85 16.05 15.28 7.54
N GLU A 86 16.73 14.85 6.48
CA GLU A 86 16.32 15.05 5.10
C GLU A 86 15.17 14.13 4.72
N GLU A 87 15.23 12.84 5.07
CA GLU A 87 14.13 11.89 4.91
C GLU A 87 12.89 12.37 5.68
N ALA A 88 13.05 12.76 6.94
CA ALA A 88 11.95 13.27 7.77
C ALA A 88 11.31 14.55 7.18
N ALA A 89 12.11 15.47 6.63
CA ALA A 89 11.62 16.69 6.00
C ALA A 89 10.84 16.41 4.71
N THR A 90 11.21 15.41 3.94
CA THR A 90 10.59 15.07 2.66
C THR A 90 9.47 14.02 2.78
N TYR A 91 9.37 13.32 3.89
CA TYR A 91 8.36 12.27 4.14
C TYR A 91 6.93 12.78 3.90
N GLY A 92 6.55 13.90 4.52
CA GLY A 92 5.21 14.48 4.35
C GLY A 92 4.93 14.92 2.90
N VAL A 93 5.97 15.39 2.20
CA VAL A 93 5.87 15.75 0.77
C VAL A 93 5.55 14.51 -0.07
N MET A 94 6.27 13.41 0.16
CA MET A 94 6.03 12.15 -0.54
C MET A 94 4.66 11.56 -0.24
N CYS A 95 4.23 11.56 1.02
CA CYS A 95 2.88 11.16 1.41
C CYS A 95 1.81 11.97 0.68
N GLY A 96 1.96 13.29 0.61
CA GLY A 96 1.05 14.18 -0.11
C GLY A 96 1.05 13.93 -1.61
N ARG A 97 2.22 13.66 -2.21
CA ARG A 97 2.37 13.35 -3.64
C ARG A 97 1.67 12.05 -4.03
N ILE A 98 1.91 10.98 -3.28
CA ILE A 98 1.26 9.67 -3.51
C ILE A 98 -0.26 9.80 -3.32
N THR A 99 -0.70 10.44 -2.24
CA THR A 99 -2.13 10.64 -1.96
C THR A 99 -2.82 11.39 -3.10
N ARG A 100 -2.20 12.45 -3.63
CA ARG A 100 -2.72 13.23 -4.75
C ARG A 100 -2.78 12.38 -6.01
N ALA A 101 -1.70 11.66 -6.34
CA ALA A 101 -1.67 10.77 -7.51
C ALA A 101 -2.81 9.74 -7.49
N LEU A 102 -3.14 9.20 -6.32
CA LEU A 102 -4.24 8.25 -6.13
C LEU A 102 -5.61 8.92 -6.23
N LEU A 103 -5.81 10.09 -5.62
CA LEU A 103 -7.09 10.82 -5.66
C LEU A 103 -7.42 11.36 -7.05
N ASP A 104 -6.41 11.73 -7.83
CA ASP A 104 -6.57 12.30 -9.17
C ASP A 104 -6.77 11.22 -10.25
N ARG A 105 -6.85 9.93 -9.88
CA ARG A 105 -7.21 8.88 -10.83
C ARG A 105 -8.59 9.13 -11.43
N PRO A 106 -8.77 8.90 -12.74
CA PRO A 106 -10.03 9.21 -13.41
C PRO A 106 -11.19 8.35 -12.87
N ALA A 107 -12.41 8.85 -13.02
CA ALA A 107 -13.60 8.02 -12.85
C ALA A 107 -13.57 6.86 -13.85
N GLY A 108 -14.01 5.68 -13.42
CA GLY A 108 -13.93 4.47 -14.25
C GLY A 108 -12.54 3.84 -14.29
N ALA A 109 -11.58 4.30 -13.45
CA ALA A 109 -10.31 3.61 -13.33
C ALA A 109 -10.50 2.14 -12.92
N PRO A 110 -9.66 1.21 -13.42
CA PRO A 110 -9.77 -0.20 -13.11
C PRO A 110 -9.95 -0.47 -11.61
N GLY A 111 -10.85 -1.38 -11.26
CA GLY A 111 -11.20 -1.75 -9.90
C GLY A 111 -12.13 -0.78 -9.15
N TYR A 112 -12.50 0.35 -9.74
CA TYR A 112 -13.37 1.36 -9.10
C TYR A 112 -14.75 1.50 -9.76
N GLY A 113 -15.09 0.64 -10.73
CA GLY A 113 -16.34 0.72 -11.48
C GLY A 113 -16.49 2.09 -12.17
N ASP A 114 -17.68 2.68 -12.11
CA ASP A 114 -17.94 4.04 -12.63
C ASP A 114 -17.48 5.14 -11.63
N GLY A 115 -16.94 4.74 -10.50
CA GLY A 115 -16.50 5.62 -9.42
C GLY A 115 -15.05 6.11 -9.57
N ARG A 116 -14.58 6.69 -8.51
CA ARG A 116 -13.21 7.17 -8.33
C ARG A 116 -12.74 6.92 -6.90
N VAL A 117 -11.48 7.16 -6.64
CA VAL A 117 -10.96 7.13 -5.27
C VAL A 117 -11.63 8.22 -4.43
N GLY A 118 -12.24 7.81 -3.32
CA GLY A 118 -12.92 8.71 -2.40
C GLY A 118 -12.03 9.18 -1.25
N ARG A 119 -11.10 8.33 -0.83
CA ARG A 119 -10.12 8.57 0.24
C ARG A 119 -8.88 7.72 -0.01
N VAL A 120 -7.76 8.14 0.55
CA VAL A 120 -6.56 7.33 0.67
C VAL A 120 -6.28 7.12 2.15
N HIS A 121 -6.19 5.87 2.54
CA HIS A 121 -5.81 5.48 3.89
C HIS A 121 -4.31 5.21 3.92
N MET A 122 -3.62 5.74 4.92
CA MET A 122 -2.20 5.51 5.13
C MET A 122 -2.03 4.66 6.38
N HIS A 123 -1.26 3.60 6.27
CA HIS A 123 -0.96 2.69 7.37
C HIS A 123 0.54 2.48 7.51
N PHE A 124 0.98 2.46 8.76
CA PHE A 124 2.34 2.13 9.16
C PHE A 124 2.26 1.10 10.29
N TRP A 125 2.50 -0.17 9.97
CA TRP A 125 2.43 -1.25 10.96
C TRP A 125 3.81 -1.69 11.45
N GLY A 126 4.76 -1.92 10.55
CA GLY A 126 6.12 -2.30 10.90
C GLY A 126 6.31 -3.75 11.36
N ASP A 127 5.26 -4.59 11.27
CA ASP A 127 5.29 -5.96 11.81
C ASP A 127 5.67 -7.03 10.78
N GLY A 128 5.74 -6.68 9.49
CA GLY A 128 6.01 -7.64 8.41
C GLY A 128 7.49 -7.79 8.04
N GLY A 129 8.29 -6.77 8.28
CA GLY A 129 9.72 -6.76 7.95
C GLY A 129 10.39 -5.50 8.47
N GLU A 130 11.68 -5.62 8.81
CA GLU A 130 12.47 -4.50 9.34
C GLU A 130 13.00 -3.58 8.24
N HIS A 131 12.11 -2.95 7.50
CA HIS A 131 12.42 -1.83 6.63
C HIS A 131 11.29 -0.80 6.68
N PHE A 132 11.61 0.46 6.86
CA PHE A 132 10.62 1.53 6.92
C PHE A 132 9.72 1.52 5.69
N HIS A 133 8.42 1.34 5.91
CA HIS A 133 7.43 1.34 4.84
C HIS A 133 6.09 1.92 5.30
N VAL A 134 5.40 2.56 4.37
CA VAL A 134 4.07 3.12 4.57
C VAL A 134 3.16 2.65 3.44
N TRP A 135 2.04 2.08 3.80
CA TRP A 135 1.02 1.62 2.88
C TRP A 135 0.03 2.72 2.55
N PHE A 136 -0.42 2.75 1.30
CA PHE A 136 -1.45 3.66 0.80
C PHE A 136 -2.54 2.82 0.16
N PHE A 137 -3.73 2.82 0.76
CA PHE A 137 -4.89 2.09 0.27
C PHE A 137 -5.93 3.08 -0.28
N PRO A 138 -6.22 3.04 -1.58
CA PRO A 138 -7.24 3.88 -2.20
C PRO A 138 -8.63 3.29 -1.95
N ARG A 139 -9.44 3.95 -1.13
CA ARG A 139 -10.83 3.56 -0.89
C ARG A 139 -11.73 4.11 -1.99
N PRO A 140 -12.54 3.27 -2.66
CA PRO A 140 -13.50 3.72 -3.64
C PRO A 140 -14.54 4.68 -3.05
N LEU A 141 -14.96 5.68 -3.82
CA LEU A 141 -16.00 6.62 -3.41
C LEU A 141 -17.35 5.89 -3.25
N GLY A 142 -18.06 6.19 -2.17
CA GLY A 142 -19.36 5.60 -1.88
C GLY A 142 -19.33 4.34 -1.01
N TYR A 143 -18.20 3.63 -0.94
CA TYR A 143 -18.06 2.44 -0.09
C TYR A 143 -17.75 2.83 1.36
N LEU A 144 -18.79 3.18 2.11
CA LEU A 144 -18.66 3.71 3.46
C LEU A 144 -18.29 2.64 4.50
N ASP A 145 -18.54 1.38 4.21
CA ASP A 145 -18.17 0.27 5.09
C ASP A 145 -16.66 -0.01 5.05
N LEU A 146 -15.98 0.38 3.96
CA LEU A 146 -14.53 0.32 3.82
C LEU A 146 -13.85 1.52 4.53
N ARG A 147 -14.08 1.71 5.83
CA ARG A 147 -13.52 2.83 6.60
C ARG A 147 -12.55 2.36 7.66
N GLY A 148 -11.54 3.18 7.93
CA GLY A 148 -10.55 2.91 8.97
C GLY A 148 -9.81 1.61 8.74
N SER A 149 -9.58 0.83 9.78
CA SER A 149 -8.92 -0.47 9.72
C SER A 149 -9.70 -1.52 8.94
N TYR A 150 -11.01 -1.39 8.82
CA TYR A 150 -11.82 -2.33 8.04
C TYR A 150 -11.43 -2.41 6.56
N LEU A 151 -10.87 -1.35 5.98
CA LEU A 151 -10.42 -1.38 4.60
C LEU A 151 -9.41 -2.51 4.35
N VAL A 152 -8.50 -2.71 5.28
CA VAL A 152 -7.44 -3.73 5.18
C VAL A 152 -8.00 -5.12 5.42
N GLU A 153 -8.91 -5.26 6.38
CA GLU A 153 -9.58 -6.53 6.63
C GLU A 153 -10.40 -6.98 5.40
N TRP A 154 -11.07 -6.04 4.73
CA TRP A 154 -11.79 -6.33 3.49
C TRP A 154 -10.85 -6.69 2.34
N GLU A 155 -9.63 -6.17 2.31
CA GLU A 155 -8.62 -6.51 1.30
C GLU A 155 -8.34 -8.03 1.25
N GLU A 156 -8.32 -8.69 2.40
CA GLU A 156 -8.11 -10.14 2.50
C GLU A 156 -9.32 -10.98 2.04
N LEU A 157 -10.51 -10.38 1.94
CA LEU A 157 -11.76 -11.08 1.66
C LEU A 157 -12.30 -10.83 0.26
N LEU A 158 -11.98 -9.68 -0.32
CA LEU A 158 -12.46 -9.31 -1.64
C LEU A 158 -11.68 -10.05 -2.73
N PRO A 159 -12.30 -10.32 -3.88
CA PRO A 159 -11.57 -10.95 -4.97
C PRO A 159 -10.41 -10.05 -5.42
N PRO A 160 -9.25 -10.63 -5.71
CA PRO A 160 -8.09 -9.87 -6.17
C PRO A 160 -8.40 -9.15 -7.49
N ALA A 161 -7.77 -8.00 -7.69
CA ALA A 161 -7.80 -7.28 -8.95
C ALA A 161 -7.17 -8.12 -10.05
N SER A 162 -7.63 -7.94 -11.28
CA SER A 162 -6.98 -8.60 -12.41
C SER A 162 -5.56 -8.05 -12.62
N GLU A 163 -4.67 -8.88 -13.18
CA GLU A 163 -3.32 -8.44 -13.52
C GLU A 163 -3.34 -7.25 -14.49
N ALA A 164 -4.31 -7.21 -15.41
CA ALA A 164 -4.51 -6.08 -16.32
C ALA A 164 -4.84 -4.79 -15.57
N ASP A 165 -5.73 -4.84 -14.57
CA ASP A 165 -6.09 -3.69 -13.73
C ASP A 165 -4.89 -3.17 -12.93
N LEU A 166 -4.04 -4.07 -12.45
CA LEU A 166 -2.81 -3.73 -11.73
C LEU A 166 -1.80 -3.05 -12.66
N HIS A 167 -1.61 -3.56 -13.88
CA HIS A 167 -0.74 -2.94 -14.88
C HIS A 167 -1.21 -1.55 -15.29
N ASP A 168 -2.51 -1.38 -15.54
CA ASP A 168 -3.09 -0.08 -15.89
C ASP A 168 -2.94 0.91 -14.74
N ALA A 169 -3.15 0.45 -13.49
CA ALA A 169 -2.92 1.27 -12.31
C ALA A 169 -1.45 1.69 -12.16
N ALA A 170 -0.52 0.76 -12.40
CA ALA A 170 0.92 1.06 -12.33
C ALA A 170 1.33 2.09 -13.38
N ALA A 171 0.84 1.96 -14.62
CA ALA A 171 1.14 2.90 -15.70
C ALA A 171 0.61 4.31 -15.39
N ASP A 172 -0.66 4.43 -14.97
CA ASP A 172 -1.29 5.69 -14.60
C ASP A 172 -0.59 6.37 -13.42
N LEU A 173 -0.29 5.63 -12.35
CA LEU A 173 0.37 6.18 -11.17
C LEU A 173 1.82 6.59 -11.43
N ARG A 174 2.56 5.84 -12.24
CA ARG A 174 3.93 6.19 -12.64
C ARG A 174 3.96 7.53 -13.37
N ASP A 175 3.06 7.75 -14.32
CA ASP A 175 2.93 9.02 -15.03
C ASP A 175 2.62 10.20 -14.09
N ARG A 176 1.73 9.99 -13.10
CA ARG A 176 1.35 11.02 -12.12
C ARG A 176 2.45 11.34 -11.11
N LEU A 177 3.22 10.34 -10.73
CA LEU A 177 4.32 10.51 -9.76
C LEU A 177 5.59 11.10 -10.39
N THR A 178 5.73 11.11 -11.70
CA THR A 178 6.88 11.71 -12.41
C THR A 178 6.65 13.14 -12.87
N ARG A 179 5.43 13.63 -12.80
CA ARG A 179 5.07 15.04 -13.08
C ARG A 179 5.32 15.92 -11.87
#